data_02e7c832b686b592dff7af710b1d1288
#
_entry.id   02e7c832b686b592dff7af710b1d1288
#
_cell.length_a   1.000
_cell.length_b   1.000
_cell.length_c   1.000
_cell.angle_alpha   90.00
_cell.angle_beta   90.00
_cell.angle_gamma   90.00
#
_symmetry.space_group_name_H-M   'P 1'
#
loop_
_entity.id
_entity.type
_entity.pdbx_description
1 polymer ?
#
loop_
_entity_poly.entity_id
_entity_poly.type
_entity_poly.pdbx_seq_one_letter_code
_entity_poly.pdbx_strand_id
1 'polypeptide(L)'
;MRVAFRRLLAVFLVAAGLLGGTGITAPTAGALGWGAIAISPTTGRVGYSQGLNSAIEAEQAAVGLCKARDCQAVVNFTNACGAVAQAFNTSWGWGWDHSSTGAQNKALISCSQYGAGCRVTGWICS
;
A
#
# COMPACT_ATOMS: atom_id res chain seq x y z
N MET A 1 -36.19 40.51 -9.91
CA MET A 1 -35.00 40.32 -9.06
C MET A 1 -35.02 39.01 -8.24
N ARG A 2 -36.17 38.60 -7.79
CA ARG A 2 -36.24 37.36 -6.96
C ARG A 2 -36.10 36.04 -7.71
N VAL A 3 -36.30 36.05 -9.01
CA VAL A 3 -36.27 34.84 -9.84
C VAL A 3 -34.85 34.47 -10.28
N ALA A 4 -33.98 35.43 -10.37
CA ALA A 4 -32.60 35.20 -10.78
C ALA A 4 -31.76 34.49 -9.70
N PHE A 5 -32.10 34.67 -8.45
CA PHE A 5 -31.37 34.09 -7.33
C PHE A 5 -31.59 32.57 -7.17
N ARG A 6 -32.74 32.09 -7.62
CA ARG A 6 -33.07 30.67 -7.51
C ARG A 6 -32.37 29.79 -8.53
N ARG A 7 -32.00 30.37 -9.67
CA ARG A 7 -31.37 29.57 -10.73
C ARG A 7 -29.88 29.31 -10.51
N LEU A 8 -29.23 30.16 -9.75
CA LEU A 8 -27.81 30.02 -9.46
C LEU A 8 -27.50 28.92 -8.44
N LEU A 9 -28.41 28.69 -7.52
CA LEU A 9 -28.24 27.66 -6.48
C LEU A 9 -28.38 26.24 -7.03
N ALA A 10 -29.20 26.05 -8.06
CA ALA A 10 -29.40 24.71 -8.61
C ALA A 10 -28.18 24.19 -9.39
N VAL A 11 -27.47 25.12 -10.01
CA VAL A 11 -26.30 24.74 -10.82
C VAL A 11 -25.13 24.31 -9.95
N PHE A 12 -25.01 24.92 -8.79
CA PHE A 12 -23.92 24.57 -7.87
C PHE A 12 -24.08 23.17 -7.26
N LEU A 13 -25.28 22.79 -6.96
CA LEU A 13 -25.57 21.48 -6.37
C LEU A 13 -25.32 20.33 -7.33
N VAL A 14 -25.61 20.53 -8.60
CA VAL A 14 -25.40 19.49 -9.61
C VAL A 14 -23.89 19.28 -9.86
N ALA A 15 -23.13 20.36 -9.90
CA ALA A 15 -21.70 20.26 -10.11
C ALA A 15 -21.00 19.56 -8.94
N ALA A 16 -21.41 19.84 -7.71
CA ALA A 16 -20.83 19.20 -6.54
C ALA A 16 -21.15 17.70 -6.48
N GLY A 17 -22.36 17.32 -6.88
CA GLY A 17 -22.75 15.92 -6.91
C GLY A 17 -21.99 15.11 -7.96
N LEU A 18 -21.74 15.70 -9.10
CA LEU A 18 -20.97 15.04 -10.17
C LEU A 18 -19.52 14.85 -9.79
N LEU A 19 -18.92 15.84 -9.15
CA LEU A 19 -17.54 15.74 -8.71
C LEU A 19 -17.37 14.70 -7.61
N GLY A 20 -18.31 14.64 -6.69
CA GLY A 20 -18.30 13.61 -5.65
C GLY A 20 -18.46 12.21 -6.22
N GLY A 21 -19.30 12.04 -7.23
CA GLY A 21 -19.51 10.75 -7.87
C GLY A 21 -18.29 10.26 -8.63
N THR A 22 -17.60 11.15 -9.31
CA THR A 22 -16.42 10.77 -10.10
C THR A 22 -15.20 10.50 -9.24
N GLY A 23 -15.08 11.16 -8.11
CA GLY A 23 -13.97 10.91 -7.19
C GLY A 23 -13.97 9.52 -6.59
N ILE A 24 -15.12 8.86 -6.56
CA ILE A 24 -15.28 7.53 -5.98
C ILE A 24 -14.70 6.43 -6.86
N THR A 25 -14.47 6.69 -8.12
CA THR A 25 -13.86 5.71 -9.01
C THR A 25 -12.36 5.55 -8.80
N ALA A 26 -11.81 6.34 -7.91
CA ALA A 26 -10.40 6.27 -7.56
C ALA A 26 -9.88 4.89 -7.14
N PRO A 27 -10.67 3.90 -6.70
CA PRO A 27 -10.11 2.60 -6.32
C PRO A 27 -9.30 1.94 -7.42
N THR A 28 -9.55 2.28 -8.67
CA THR A 28 -8.76 1.76 -9.77
C THR A 28 -7.38 2.39 -9.87
N ALA A 29 -7.14 3.51 -9.20
CA ALA A 29 -5.85 4.18 -9.25
C ALA A 29 -4.74 3.34 -8.65
N GLY A 30 -5.02 2.51 -7.64
CA GLY A 30 -4.03 1.63 -7.05
C GLY A 30 -3.46 0.61 -8.04
N ALA A 31 -4.28 0.16 -9.00
CA ALA A 31 -3.84 -0.79 -10.01
C ALA A 31 -2.78 -0.21 -10.96
N LEU A 32 -2.65 1.10 -11.06
CA LEU A 32 -1.72 1.79 -11.96
C LEU A 32 -0.44 2.22 -11.26
N GLY A 33 -0.34 2.04 -9.97
CA GLY A 33 0.77 2.53 -9.19
C GLY A 33 1.74 1.43 -8.77
N TRP A 34 2.87 1.88 -8.25
CA TRP A 34 3.86 1.02 -7.62
C TRP A 34 3.73 1.10 -6.10
N GLY A 35 3.90 -0.02 -5.45
CA GLY A 35 4.01 -0.11 -4.01
C GLY A 35 5.31 -0.78 -3.61
N ALA A 36 5.69 -0.61 -2.35
CA ALA A 36 6.86 -1.25 -1.78
C ALA A 36 6.69 -1.43 -0.28
N ILE A 37 7.49 -2.34 0.27
CA ILE A 37 7.57 -2.54 1.71
C ILE A 37 9.04 -2.49 2.10
N ALA A 38 9.34 -1.78 3.18
CA ALA A 38 10.65 -1.69 3.77
C ALA A 38 10.58 -2.20 5.21
N ILE A 39 11.65 -2.84 5.66
CA ILE A 39 11.75 -3.34 7.04
C ILE A 39 13.03 -2.85 7.68
N SER A 40 12.97 -2.68 8.99
CA SER A 40 14.14 -2.46 9.84
C SER A 40 14.42 -3.76 10.59
N PRO A 41 15.50 -4.47 10.27
CA PRO A 41 15.81 -5.73 10.95
C PRO A 41 16.04 -5.58 12.44
N THR A 42 16.56 -4.44 12.87
CA THR A 42 16.91 -4.23 14.28
C THR A 42 15.73 -3.77 15.13
N THR A 43 14.82 -2.97 14.58
CA THR A 43 13.70 -2.42 15.34
C THR A 43 12.38 -3.13 15.10
N GLY A 44 12.26 -3.89 14.03
CA GLY A 44 11.01 -4.51 13.63
C GLY A 44 10.03 -3.53 12.97
N ARG A 45 10.43 -2.30 12.70
CA ARG A 45 9.59 -1.33 12.02
C ARG A 45 9.41 -1.68 10.57
N VAL A 46 8.24 -1.39 10.04
CA VAL A 46 7.88 -1.65 8.65
C VAL A 46 7.29 -0.38 8.06
N GLY A 47 7.70 -0.08 6.84
CA GLY A 47 7.12 1.02 6.06
C GLY A 47 6.45 0.47 4.82
N TYR A 48 5.30 1.04 4.48
CA TYR A 48 4.50 0.63 3.33
C TYR A 48 4.26 1.83 2.43
N SER A 49 4.33 1.61 1.12
CA SER A 49 3.97 2.62 0.14
C SER A 49 3.09 2.03 -0.95
N GLN A 50 2.28 2.88 -1.58
CA GLN A 50 1.43 2.49 -2.70
C GLN A 50 1.15 3.71 -3.58
N GLY A 51 0.78 3.45 -4.82
CA GLY A 51 0.33 4.49 -5.73
C GLY A 51 1.44 5.40 -6.26
N LEU A 52 2.70 4.98 -6.19
CA LEU A 52 3.81 5.77 -6.70
C LEU A 52 4.03 5.50 -8.19
N ASN A 53 4.77 6.39 -8.85
CA ASN A 53 4.94 6.35 -10.31
C ASN A 53 6.01 5.35 -10.75
N SER A 54 6.88 4.93 -9.88
CA SER A 54 7.95 3.98 -10.20
C SER A 54 8.31 3.11 -9.01
N ALA A 55 8.98 1.99 -9.28
CA ALA A 55 9.48 1.10 -8.24
C ALA A 55 10.45 1.83 -7.29
N ILE A 56 11.34 2.64 -7.84
CA ILE A 56 12.32 3.39 -7.04
C ILE A 56 11.64 4.38 -6.11
N GLU A 57 10.66 5.11 -6.61
CA GLU A 57 9.90 6.05 -5.78
C GLU A 57 9.14 5.32 -4.66
N ALA A 58 8.56 4.16 -5.00
CA ALA A 58 7.87 3.34 -4.01
C ALA A 58 8.80 2.85 -2.91
N GLU A 59 9.99 2.37 -3.29
CA GLU A 59 10.99 1.91 -2.33
C GLU A 59 11.47 3.04 -1.43
N GLN A 60 11.77 4.20 -1.99
CA GLN A 60 12.19 5.37 -1.22
C GLN A 60 11.11 5.82 -0.24
N ALA A 61 9.86 5.83 -0.68
CA ALA A 61 8.74 6.18 0.17
C ALA A 61 8.57 5.17 1.32
N ALA A 62 8.66 3.88 1.03
CA ALA A 62 8.56 2.83 2.04
C ALA A 62 9.67 2.94 3.08
N VAL A 63 10.91 3.19 2.65
CA VAL A 63 12.05 3.40 3.55
C VAL A 63 11.81 4.62 4.45
N GLY A 64 11.33 5.71 3.90
CA GLY A 64 11.02 6.91 4.68
C GLY A 64 9.92 6.68 5.72
N LEU A 65 8.90 5.90 5.37
CA LEU A 65 7.80 5.58 6.27
C LEU A 65 8.17 4.54 7.33
N CYS A 66 9.22 3.79 7.11
CA CYS A 66 9.73 2.80 8.06
C CYS A 66 10.35 3.44 9.31
N LYS A 67 10.92 4.63 9.19
CA LYS A 67 11.38 5.48 10.31
C LYS A 67 12.40 4.83 11.22
N ALA A 68 13.35 4.11 10.65
CA ALA A 68 14.52 3.60 11.34
C ALA A 68 15.74 3.73 10.41
N ARG A 69 16.92 3.76 10.97
CA ARG A 69 18.14 4.00 10.20
C ARG A 69 18.49 2.87 9.24
N ASP A 70 18.14 1.66 9.61
CA ASP A 70 18.50 0.45 8.86
C ASP A 70 17.36 -0.06 7.98
N CYS A 71 16.35 0.75 7.71
CA CYS A 71 15.24 0.35 6.86
C CYS A 71 15.72 0.06 5.45
N GLN A 72 15.32 -1.10 4.94
CA GLN A 72 15.64 -1.55 3.60
C GLN A 72 14.37 -1.94 2.89
N ALA A 73 14.20 -1.49 1.66
CA ALA A 73 13.11 -1.96 0.81
C ALA A 73 13.38 -3.43 0.46
N VAL A 74 12.41 -4.29 0.73
CA VAL A 74 12.54 -5.72 0.53
C VAL A 74 11.69 -6.26 -0.61
N VAL A 75 10.61 -5.58 -0.94
CA VAL A 75 9.74 -5.97 -2.06
C VAL A 75 9.11 -4.73 -2.66
N ASN A 76 9.01 -4.71 -3.98
CA ASN A 76 8.20 -3.75 -4.71
C ASN A 76 7.25 -4.51 -5.64
N PHE A 77 6.16 -3.87 -6.00
CA PHE A 77 5.12 -4.52 -6.80
C PHE A 77 4.27 -3.47 -7.49
N THR A 78 3.73 -3.84 -8.63
CA THR A 78 2.73 -3.04 -9.36
C THR A 78 1.61 -3.97 -9.79
N ASN A 79 0.38 -3.45 -9.73
CA ASN A 79 -0.83 -4.24 -10.02
C ASN A 79 -0.85 -5.54 -9.20
N ALA A 80 -0.45 -5.44 -7.94
CA ALA A 80 -0.26 -6.60 -7.07
C ALA A 80 -0.26 -6.18 -5.61
N CYS A 81 -0.07 -7.15 -4.73
CA CYS A 81 0.07 -6.96 -3.30
C CYS A 81 1.43 -7.47 -2.82
N GLY A 82 1.95 -6.86 -1.78
CA GLY A 82 3.12 -7.32 -1.07
C GLY A 82 2.80 -7.62 0.38
N ALA A 83 3.55 -8.53 1.01
CA ALA A 83 3.36 -8.90 2.39
C ALA A 83 4.68 -9.21 3.08
N VAL A 84 4.70 -9.07 4.39
CA VAL A 84 5.83 -9.45 5.24
C VAL A 84 5.35 -10.32 6.39
N ALA A 85 6.17 -11.27 6.79
CA ALA A 85 5.94 -12.16 7.91
C ALA A 85 7.18 -12.22 8.80
N GLN A 86 6.97 -12.50 10.08
CA GLN A 86 8.07 -12.60 11.03
C GLN A 86 7.94 -13.87 11.86
N ALA A 87 9.07 -14.50 12.13
CA ALA A 87 9.19 -15.70 12.95
C ALA A 87 9.43 -15.36 14.41
N PHE A 88 9.35 -16.37 15.28
CA PHE A 88 9.65 -16.20 16.71
C PHE A 88 11.08 -15.73 16.98
N ASN A 89 12.03 -16.15 16.15
CA ASN A 89 13.42 -15.73 16.27
C ASN A 89 13.70 -14.38 15.59
N THR A 90 12.68 -13.62 15.28
CA THR A 90 12.74 -12.33 14.58
C THR A 90 13.19 -12.37 13.13
N SER A 91 13.36 -13.54 12.54
CA SER A 91 13.62 -13.68 11.10
C SER A 91 12.43 -13.19 10.29
N TRP A 92 12.71 -12.65 9.14
CA TRP A 92 11.71 -12.08 8.25
C TRP A 92 11.51 -12.93 7.00
N GLY A 93 10.29 -12.85 6.43
CA GLY A 93 10.00 -13.30 5.09
C GLY A 93 9.10 -12.28 4.39
N TRP A 94 9.15 -12.23 3.09
CA TRP A 94 8.32 -11.35 2.29
C TRP A 94 7.95 -12.00 0.97
N GLY A 95 6.92 -11.48 0.35
CA GLY A 95 6.48 -11.97 -0.94
C GLY A 95 5.52 -11.00 -1.59
N TRP A 96 5.28 -11.23 -2.87
CA TRP A 96 4.27 -10.51 -3.60
C TRP A 96 3.45 -11.46 -4.45
N ASP A 97 2.22 -11.06 -4.74
CA ASP A 97 1.32 -11.80 -5.61
C ASP A 97 0.24 -10.85 -6.12
N HIS A 98 -0.49 -11.26 -7.14
CA HIS A 98 -1.62 -10.45 -7.62
C HIS A 98 -2.74 -10.35 -6.59
N SER A 99 -2.86 -11.30 -5.68
CA SER A 99 -3.82 -11.28 -4.58
C SER A 99 -3.12 -11.06 -3.24
N SER A 100 -3.83 -10.45 -2.29
CA SER A 100 -3.31 -10.27 -0.94
C SER A 100 -3.09 -11.61 -0.23
N THR A 101 -3.96 -12.56 -0.43
CA THR A 101 -3.81 -13.91 0.14
C THR A 101 -2.57 -14.60 -0.40
N GLY A 102 -2.35 -14.52 -1.70
CA GLY A 102 -1.15 -15.09 -2.32
C GLY A 102 0.14 -14.44 -1.81
N ALA A 103 0.15 -13.12 -1.68
CA ALA A 103 1.30 -12.40 -1.14
C ALA A 103 1.61 -12.82 0.30
N GLN A 104 0.57 -12.93 1.13
CA GLN A 104 0.72 -13.36 2.52
C GLN A 104 1.24 -14.80 2.62
N ASN A 105 0.74 -15.69 1.80
CA ASN A 105 1.21 -17.07 1.77
C ASN A 105 2.68 -17.16 1.36
N LYS A 106 3.09 -16.38 0.37
CA LYS A 106 4.50 -16.33 -0.05
C LYS A 106 5.40 -15.76 1.03
N ALA A 107 4.94 -14.76 1.75
CA ALA A 107 5.68 -14.20 2.88
C ALA A 107 5.87 -15.25 3.98
N LEU A 108 4.83 -16.01 4.31
CA LEU A 108 4.90 -17.09 5.30
C LEU A 108 5.86 -18.20 4.88
N ILE A 109 5.81 -18.62 3.62
CA ILE A 109 6.71 -19.63 3.09
C ILE A 109 8.16 -19.15 3.16
N SER A 110 8.41 -17.91 2.73
CA SER A 110 9.73 -17.31 2.81
C SER A 110 10.25 -17.26 4.24
N CYS A 111 9.42 -16.80 5.15
CA CYS A 111 9.76 -16.70 6.57
C CYS A 111 10.08 -18.06 7.18
N SER A 112 9.32 -19.10 6.84
CA SER A 112 9.46 -20.44 7.42
C SER A 112 10.78 -21.10 7.07
N GLN A 113 11.50 -20.62 6.09
CA GLN A 113 12.85 -21.10 5.76
C GLN A 113 13.89 -20.65 6.77
N TYR A 114 13.60 -19.62 7.54
CA TYR A 114 14.56 -18.99 8.47
C TYR A 114 14.16 -19.10 9.93
N GLY A 115 12.92 -19.44 10.21
CA GLY A 115 12.45 -19.54 11.59
C GLY A 115 11.09 -20.21 11.70
N ALA A 116 10.72 -20.53 12.94
CA ALA A 116 9.46 -21.13 13.28
C ALA A 116 8.45 -20.10 13.76
N GLY A 117 7.17 -20.43 13.71
CA GLY A 117 6.12 -19.58 14.24
C GLY A 117 5.87 -18.34 13.41
N CYS A 118 6.09 -18.41 12.10
CA CYS A 118 5.90 -17.29 11.21
C CYS A 118 4.45 -16.84 11.17
N ARG A 119 4.24 -15.52 11.23
CA ARG A 119 2.93 -14.91 11.06
C ARG A 119 3.07 -13.65 10.22
N VAL A 120 2.04 -13.34 9.49
CA VAL A 120 1.99 -12.10 8.70
C VAL A 120 1.94 -10.91 9.63
N THR A 121 2.87 -9.98 9.47
CA THR A 121 2.89 -8.72 10.22
C THR A 121 2.18 -7.60 9.47
N GLY A 122 2.10 -7.69 8.15
CA GLY A 122 1.37 -6.73 7.36
C GLY A 122 1.41 -7.02 5.87
N TRP A 123 0.53 -6.36 5.15
CA TRP A 123 0.46 -6.43 3.70
C TRP A 123 -0.20 -5.18 3.13
N ILE A 124 0.07 -4.89 1.88
CA ILE A 124 -0.50 -3.76 1.17
C ILE A 124 -0.60 -4.09 -0.32
N CYS A 125 -1.60 -3.51 -0.98
CA CYS A 125 -1.74 -3.63 -2.43
C CYS A 125 -1.48 -2.27 -3.10
N SER A 126 -0.89 -2.35 -4.29
CA SER A 126 -0.66 -1.15 -5.09
C SER A 126 -1.93 -0.68 -5.80
#